data_d64138f0d7b6a42e2cb929b27c6cdbf0
#
_entry.id   d64138f0d7b6a42e2cb929b27c6cdbf0
#
_cell.length_a   1.000
_cell.length_b   1.000
_cell.length_c   1.000
_cell.angle_alpha   90.00
_cell.angle_beta   90.00
_cell.angle_gamma   90.00
#
_symmetry.space_group_name_H-M   'P 1'
#
loop_
_entity.id
_entity.type
_entity.pdbx_description
1 polymer ?
#
loop_
_entity_poly.entity_id
_entity_poly.type
_entity_poly.pdbx_seq_one_letter_code
_entity_poly.pdbx_strand_id
1 'polypeptide(L)'
;TGYQSPQSMAGVTTHNHQIHMGNESHTTARIQISWTVNSDARDKTDITPIDVGLEFVKQLNPVTYRWDKRSDYEDRTPDGTNKLPELTLGFLAQEVEVVEKSFGYDVANQTNLVVDRIPEQDHYGITYEKMVPILTKAIQEQQTIIDDLKSRLETLENQ
;
A
#
# COMPACT_ATOMS: atom_id res chain seq x y z
N THR A 1 25.36 -20.51 -16.35
CA THR A 1 25.28 -19.44 -17.36
C THR A 1 24.47 -18.31 -16.76
N GLY A 2 25.20 -17.40 -16.09
CA GLY A 2 24.59 -16.25 -15.46
C GLY A 2 24.08 -15.27 -16.50
N TYR A 3 22.81 -14.96 -16.47
CA TYR A 3 22.25 -13.79 -17.12
C TYR A 3 22.80 -12.56 -16.37
N GLN A 4 23.82 -11.94 -16.89
CA GLN A 4 24.18 -10.60 -16.48
C GLN A 4 23.28 -9.65 -17.26
N SER A 5 22.29 -9.09 -16.61
CA SER A 5 21.58 -7.93 -17.13
C SER A 5 22.59 -6.78 -17.23
N PRO A 6 22.76 -6.15 -18.41
CA PRO A 6 23.75 -5.09 -18.59
C PRO A 6 23.37 -3.74 -17.96
N GLN A 7 22.32 -3.69 -17.21
CA GLN A 7 21.98 -2.52 -16.40
C GLN A 7 22.01 -2.91 -14.94
N SER A 8 23.24 -3.01 -14.42
CA SER A 8 23.47 -2.94 -12.98
C SER A 8 22.68 -1.75 -12.41
N MET A 9 22.01 -1.98 -11.31
CA MET A 9 21.42 -0.93 -10.49
C MET A 9 22.51 0.10 -10.15
N ALA A 10 22.66 1.10 -11.03
CA ALA A 10 23.53 2.22 -10.75
C ALA A 10 22.86 3.03 -9.63
N GLY A 11 23.40 2.94 -8.41
CA GLY A 11 23.04 3.90 -7.39
C GLY A 11 22.65 3.39 -6.02
N VAL A 12 22.65 2.09 -5.73
CA VAL A 12 22.37 1.62 -4.36
C VAL A 12 23.67 1.34 -3.61
N THR A 13 24.52 2.34 -3.49
CA THR A 13 25.76 2.24 -2.69
C THR A 13 25.65 2.87 -1.30
N THR A 14 24.56 3.56 -0.99
CA THR A 14 24.42 4.30 0.26
C THR A 14 23.32 3.82 1.21
N HIS A 15 22.47 2.88 0.77
CA HIS A 15 21.42 2.31 1.63
C HIS A 15 21.73 0.85 1.91
N ASN A 16 22.36 0.60 3.06
CA ASN A 16 22.55 -0.75 3.57
C ASN A 16 21.17 -1.36 3.90
N HIS A 17 20.98 -2.64 3.57
CA HIS A 17 19.78 -3.43 3.93
C HIS A 17 18.53 -3.19 3.06
N GLN A 18 18.64 -2.65 1.86
CA GLN A 18 17.53 -2.53 0.91
C GLN A 18 17.74 -3.44 -0.32
N ILE A 19 16.65 -4.00 -0.82
CA ILE A 19 16.63 -4.75 -2.07
C ILE A 19 15.81 -3.94 -3.08
N HIS A 20 16.47 -3.44 -4.12
CA HIS A 20 15.81 -2.80 -5.26
C HIS A 20 15.89 -3.74 -6.46
N MET A 21 14.73 -4.08 -7.04
CA MET A 21 14.65 -4.94 -8.21
C MET A 21 13.98 -4.21 -9.34
N GLY A 22 14.74 -3.99 -10.41
CA GLY A 22 14.24 -3.30 -11.60
C GLY A 22 14.46 -1.80 -11.59
N ASN A 23 13.90 -1.15 -12.60
CA ASN A 23 13.89 0.29 -12.80
C ASN A 23 12.54 0.73 -13.40
N GLU A 24 12.39 2.00 -13.72
CA GLU A 24 11.16 2.60 -14.26
C GLU A 24 10.70 2.01 -15.61
N SER A 25 11.60 1.33 -16.35
CA SER A 25 11.28 0.67 -17.63
C SER A 25 10.65 -0.70 -17.46
N HIS A 26 10.66 -1.28 -16.24
CA HIS A 26 10.05 -2.59 -16.01
C HIS A 26 8.53 -2.48 -15.97
N THR A 27 7.87 -3.28 -16.81
CA THR A 27 6.40 -3.33 -16.91
C THR A 27 5.80 -4.53 -16.17
N THR A 28 6.62 -5.53 -15.84
CA THR A 28 6.13 -6.75 -15.19
C THR A 28 7.23 -7.36 -14.32
N ALA A 29 6.86 -7.76 -13.10
CA ALA A 29 7.65 -8.63 -12.24
C ALA A 29 6.93 -9.98 -12.11
N ARG A 30 7.61 -11.09 -12.40
CA ARG A 30 7.07 -12.45 -12.27
C ARG A 30 8.02 -13.30 -11.44
N ILE A 31 7.47 -13.98 -10.44
CA ILE A 31 8.21 -14.85 -9.54
C ILE A 31 7.39 -16.12 -9.31
N GLN A 32 8.07 -17.27 -9.34
CA GLN A 32 7.44 -18.60 -9.25
C GLN A 32 6.98 -18.94 -7.83
N ILE A 33 7.55 -18.29 -6.83
CA ILE A 33 7.33 -18.58 -5.41
C ILE A 33 6.79 -17.34 -4.68
N SER A 34 6.10 -17.55 -3.57
CA SER A 34 5.64 -16.46 -2.72
C SER A 34 6.78 -15.89 -1.88
N TRP A 35 6.73 -14.58 -1.63
CA TRP A 35 7.56 -13.95 -0.60
C TRP A 35 7.12 -14.41 0.79
N THR A 36 8.08 -14.80 1.63
CA THR A 36 7.83 -15.07 3.05
C THR A 36 8.44 -13.95 3.87
N VAL A 37 7.60 -13.25 4.62
CA VAL A 37 8.03 -12.20 5.54
C VAL A 37 8.20 -12.79 6.94
N ASN A 38 9.37 -12.60 7.55
CA ASN A 38 9.61 -13.01 8.93
C ASN A 38 8.66 -12.27 9.87
N SER A 39 8.01 -13.03 10.78
CA SER A 39 7.00 -12.48 11.68
C SER A 39 7.01 -13.14 13.06
N ASP A 40 8.20 -13.48 13.56
CA ASP A 40 8.36 -14.05 14.89
C ASP A 40 8.05 -13.00 15.96
N ALA A 41 7.22 -13.35 16.93
CA ALA A 41 6.85 -12.45 18.02
C ALA A 41 8.04 -12.05 18.91
N ARG A 42 9.07 -12.90 18.99
CA ARG A 42 10.29 -12.63 19.76
C ARG A 42 11.15 -11.51 19.20
N ASP A 43 10.95 -11.18 17.92
CA ASP A 43 11.66 -10.12 17.20
C ASP A 43 10.87 -8.81 17.16
N LYS A 44 9.76 -8.72 17.94
CA LYS A 44 8.85 -7.58 17.96
C LYS A 44 8.69 -7.02 19.35
N THR A 45 8.53 -5.71 19.46
CA THR A 45 8.23 -4.99 20.70
C THR A 45 7.02 -4.06 20.48
N ASP A 46 6.47 -3.50 21.57
CA ASP A 46 5.35 -2.55 21.54
C ASP A 46 4.13 -3.06 20.78
N ILE A 47 3.84 -4.35 20.93
CA ILE A 47 2.74 -5.02 20.22
C ILE A 47 1.42 -4.53 20.79
N THR A 48 0.66 -3.80 19.98
CA THR A 48 -0.68 -3.31 20.31
C THR A 48 -1.68 -3.67 19.21
N PRO A 49 -2.96 -3.93 19.54
CA PRO A 49 -4.00 -4.04 18.53
C PRO A 49 -4.07 -2.78 17.67
N ILE A 50 -4.28 -2.93 16.37
CA ILE A 50 -4.49 -1.78 15.50
C ILE A 50 -5.85 -1.13 15.81
N ASP A 51 -5.90 0.19 15.72
CA ASP A 51 -7.10 1.02 15.92
C ASP A 51 -7.78 1.44 14.59
N VAL A 52 -7.15 1.13 13.46
CA VAL A 52 -7.69 1.36 12.12
C VAL A 52 -8.34 0.09 11.57
N GLY A 53 -9.59 0.20 11.11
CA GLY A 53 -10.40 -0.90 10.60
C GLY A 53 -11.44 -0.42 9.60
N LEU A 54 -12.72 -0.69 9.87
CA LEU A 54 -13.82 -0.40 8.94
C LEU A 54 -13.91 1.07 8.57
N GLU A 55 -13.81 1.99 9.53
CA GLU A 55 -13.92 3.43 9.26
C GLU A 55 -12.75 3.96 8.43
N PHE A 56 -11.55 3.41 8.59
CA PHE A 56 -10.42 3.71 7.73
C PHE A 56 -10.67 3.23 6.30
N VAL A 57 -11.06 1.97 6.12
CA VAL A 57 -11.30 1.38 4.80
C VAL A 57 -12.41 2.11 4.04
N LYS A 58 -13.45 2.57 4.71
CA LYS A 58 -14.56 3.34 4.12
C LYS A 58 -14.11 4.69 3.54
N GLN A 59 -13.01 5.26 4.01
CA GLN A 59 -12.49 6.54 3.52
C GLN A 59 -11.50 6.38 2.35
N LEU A 60 -11.05 5.17 2.08
CA LEU A 60 -10.18 4.91 0.94
C LEU A 60 -10.96 5.01 -0.37
N ASN A 61 -10.30 5.55 -1.40
CA ASN A 61 -10.85 5.72 -2.74
C ASN A 61 -10.12 4.78 -3.72
N PRO A 62 -10.63 3.56 -3.99
CA PRO A 62 -10.05 2.70 -5.01
C PRO A 62 -10.34 3.27 -6.40
N VAL A 63 -9.30 3.37 -7.22
CA VAL A 63 -9.35 3.96 -8.55
C VAL A 63 -8.78 3.05 -9.61
N THR A 64 -9.17 3.27 -10.86
CA THR A 64 -8.46 2.75 -12.02
C THR A 64 -7.68 3.88 -12.69
N TYR A 65 -6.48 3.58 -13.17
CA TYR A 65 -5.64 4.55 -13.83
C TYR A 65 -4.80 3.92 -14.93
N ARG A 66 -4.13 4.77 -15.73
CA ARG A 66 -3.06 4.36 -16.63
C ARG A 66 -1.78 5.10 -16.24
N TRP A 67 -0.66 4.41 -16.36
CA TRP A 67 0.62 5.03 -16.14
C TRP A 67 0.92 6.07 -17.23
N ASP A 68 1.26 7.27 -16.76
CA ASP A 68 1.81 8.37 -17.55
C ASP A 68 2.91 8.98 -16.69
N LYS A 69 4.13 8.49 -16.88
CA LYS A 69 5.20 8.69 -15.90
C LYS A 69 5.84 10.05 -16.08
N ARG A 70 6.03 10.78 -14.99
CA ARG A 70 6.77 12.05 -14.97
C ARG A 70 8.18 11.94 -15.56
N SER A 71 8.83 10.80 -15.44
CA SER A 71 10.16 10.53 -15.99
C SER A 71 10.22 10.53 -17.51
N ASP A 72 9.09 10.35 -18.17
CA ASP A 72 9.00 10.26 -19.63
C ASP A 72 8.83 11.65 -20.28
N TYR A 73 8.88 12.73 -19.49
CA TYR A 73 8.74 14.11 -19.90
C TYR A 73 9.93 14.96 -19.42
N GLU A 74 10.44 15.84 -20.29
CA GLU A 74 11.59 16.69 -19.98
C GLU A 74 11.30 17.66 -18.82
N ASP A 75 10.11 18.25 -18.81
CA ASP A 75 9.63 19.15 -17.74
C ASP A 75 8.97 18.40 -16.57
N ARG A 76 8.97 17.07 -16.60
CA ARG A 76 8.32 16.18 -15.60
C ARG A 76 6.83 16.39 -15.46
N THR A 77 6.15 16.93 -16.48
CA THR A 77 4.71 17.21 -16.48
C THR A 77 3.98 16.29 -17.46
N PRO A 78 3.30 15.23 -16.99
CA PRO A 78 2.52 14.36 -17.86
C PRO A 78 1.39 15.11 -18.58
N ASP A 79 1.28 14.91 -19.90
CA ASP A 79 0.26 15.49 -20.75
C ASP A 79 -0.61 14.45 -21.49
N GLY A 80 -0.39 13.17 -21.18
CA GLY A 80 -1.10 12.05 -21.81
C GLY A 80 -0.43 11.48 -23.06
N THR A 81 0.61 12.11 -23.57
CA THR A 81 1.28 11.68 -24.82
C THR A 81 2.00 10.33 -24.65
N ASN A 82 2.63 10.11 -23.48
CA ASN A 82 3.37 8.89 -23.15
C ASN A 82 2.55 7.91 -22.30
N LYS A 83 1.26 8.12 -22.19
CA LYS A 83 0.36 7.28 -21.39
C LYS A 83 0.34 5.83 -21.90
N LEU A 84 0.58 4.88 -21.00
CA LEU A 84 0.50 3.46 -21.31
C LEU A 84 -0.96 3.02 -21.55
N PRO A 85 -1.20 2.07 -22.47
CA PRO A 85 -2.55 1.60 -22.79
C PRO A 85 -3.18 0.74 -21.70
N GLU A 86 -2.38 0.11 -20.83
CA GLU A 86 -2.85 -0.83 -19.81
C GLU A 86 -3.59 -0.09 -18.69
N LEU A 87 -4.81 -0.61 -18.37
CA LEU A 87 -5.57 -0.16 -17.21
C LEU A 87 -5.04 -0.83 -15.95
N THR A 88 -4.77 -0.05 -14.92
CA THR A 88 -4.30 -0.50 -13.62
C THR A 88 -5.34 -0.17 -12.54
N LEU A 89 -5.41 -0.98 -11.49
CA LEU A 89 -6.26 -0.77 -10.31
C LEU A 89 -5.36 -0.45 -9.10
N GLY A 90 -5.79 0.49 -8.26
CA GLY A 90 -5.07 0.81 -7.04
C GLY A 90 -5.61 2.02 -6.30
N PHE A 91 -4.75 2.66 -5.53
CA PHE A 91 -5.02 3.89 -4.80
C PHE A 91 -4.01 4.97 -5.18
N LEU A 92 -4.38 6.23 -4.97
CA LEU A 92 -3.45 7.36 -5.04
C LEU A 92 -2.80 7.53 -3.66
N ALA A 93 -1.48 7.40 -3.59
CA ALA A 93 -0.75 7.42 -2.32
C ALA A 93 -0.97 8.71 -1.52
N GLN A 94 -1.12 9.85 -2.20
CA GLN A 94 -1.42 11.14 -1.58
C GLN A 94 -2.80 11.16 -0.91
N GLU A 95 -3.82 10.53 -1.51
CA GLU A 95 -5.16 10.42 -0.92
C GLU A 95 -5.12 9.50 0.31
N VAL A 96 -4.40 8.38 0.22
CA VAL A 96 -4.22 7.46 1.36
C VAL A 96 -3.46 8.14 2.50
N GLU A 97 -2.43 8.96 2.22
CA GLU A 97 -1.70 9.74 3.24
C GLU A 97 -2.64 10.69 4.01
N VAL A 98 -3.58 11.33 3.32
CA VAL A 98 -4.58 12.19 3.97
C VAL A 98 -5.46 11.37 4.92
N VAL A 99 -5.89 10.20 4.51
CA VAL A 99 -6.68 9.30 5.37
C VAL A 99 -5.84 8.85 6.57
N GLU A 100 -4.61 8.38 6.38
CA GLU A 100 -3.73 7.98 7.48
C GLU A 100 -3.57 9.11 8.51
N LYS A 101 -3.32 10.33 8.05
CA LYS A 101 -3.19 11.51 8.93
C LYS A 101 -4.45 11.80 9.73
N SER A 102 -5.63 11.57 9.18
CA SER A 102 -6.89 11.75 9.91
C SER A 102 -7.06 10.77 11.08
N PHE A 103 -6.34 9.65 11.05
CA PHE A 103 -6.26 8.65 12.13
C PHE A 103 -5.01 8.81 13.02
N GLY A 104 -4.22 9.88 12.84
CA GLY A 104 -3.03 10.17 13.65
C GLY A 104 -1.73 9.51 13.17
N TYR A 105 -1.74 8.91 11.98
CA TYR A 105 -0.56 8.28 11.39
C TYR A 105 0.11 9.21 10.39
N ASP A 106 1.42 9.42 10.51
CA ASP A 106 2.15 10.36 9.66
C ASP A 106 3.56 9.86 9.34
N VAL A 107 3.95 9.96 8.08
CA VAL A 107 5.31 9.69 7.61
C VAL A 107 6.35 10.53 8.36
N ALA A 108 6.04 11.80 8.65
CA ALA A 108 6.97 12.70 9.37
C ALA A 108 7.34 12.20 10.76
N ASN A 109 6.45 11.42 11.40
CA ASN A 109 6.66 10.83 12.71
C ASN A 109 7.10 9.36 12.63
N GLN A 110 7.32 8.82 11.43
CA GLN A 110 7.63 7.40 11.18
C GLN A 110 6.54 6.45 11.70
N THR A 111 5.29 6.91 11.71
CA THR A 111 4.12 6.13 12.15
C THR A 111 3.20 5.75 10.99
N ASN A 112 3.58 6.04 9.74
CA ASN A 112 2.81 5.68 8.54
C ASN A 112 2.49 4.19 8.48
N LEU A 113 1.29 3.88 8.02
CA LEU A 113 0.80 2.49 7.93
C LEU A 113 1.18 1.86 6.59
N VAL A 114 0.59 2.31 5.51
CA VAL A 114 0.72 1.70 4.18
C VAL A 114 1.41 2.61 3.17
N VAL A 115 1.36 3.93 3.38
CA VAL A 115 2.05 4.88 2.51
C VAL A 115 3.56 4.81 2.75
N ASP A 116 4.31 4.67 1.68
CA ASP A 116 5.76 4.81 1.67
C ASP A 116 6.13 6.11 0.96
N ARG A 117 6.76 7.00 1.69
CA ARG A 117 7.16 8.31 1.20
C ARG A 117 8.62 8.59 1.52
N ILE A 118 9.38 8.93 0.48
CA ILE A 118 10.75 9.39 0.60
C ILE A 118 10.80 10.84 0.08
N PRO A 119 10.64 11.84 0.97
CA PRO A 119 10.51 13.26 0.57
C PRO A 119 11.69 13.75 -0.26
N GLU A 120 12.92 13.33 0.08
CA GLU A 120 14.16 13.73 -0.60
C GLU A 120 14.24 13.21 -2.04
N GLN A 121 13.47 12.17 -2.35
CA GLN A 121 13.41 11.56 -3.69
C GLN A 121 12.11 11.91 -4.43
N ASP A 122 11.23 12.74 -3.85
CA ASP A 122 9.89 13.03 -4.38
C ASP A 122 9.12 11.74 -4.74
N HIS A 123 9.30 10.72 -3.88
CA HIS A 123 8.73 9.39 -4.10
C HIS A 123 7.51 9.17 -3.20
N TYR A 124 6.45 8.62 -3.81
CA TYR A 124 5.26 8.12 -3.14
C TYR A 124 4.97 6.69 -3.59
N GLY A 125 4.79 5.79 -2.64
CA GLY A 125 4.41 4.40 -2.88
C GLY A 125 3.34 3.94 -1.90
N ILE A 126 2.81 2.75 -2.14
CA ILE A 126 1.88 2.05 -1.25
C ILE A 126 2.37 0.63 -1.05
N THR A 127 2.54 0.24 0.20
CA THR A 127 2.82 -1.14 0.59
C THR A 127 1.49 -1.89 0.74
N TYR A 128 0.97 -2.46 -0.35
CA TYR A 128 -0.34 -3.13 -0.37
C TYR A 128 -0.46 -4.28 0.62
N GLU A 129 0.62 -4.98 0.93
CA GLU A 129 0.62 -6.08 1.90
C GLU A 129 0.22 -5.63 3.31
N LYS A 130 0.55 -4.40 3.68
CA LYS A 130 0.14 -3.80 4.96
C LYS A 130 -1.36 -3.50 5.05
N MET A 131 -2.07 -3.54 3.94
CA MET A 131 -3.54 -3.44 3.94
C MET A 131 -4.20 -4.71 4.50
N VAL A 132 -3.54 -5.87 4.45
CA VAL A 132 -4.13 -7.14 4.90
C VAL A 132 -4.58 -7.10 6.36
N PRO A 133 -3.77 -6.70 7.36
CA PRO A 133 -4.23 -6.60 8.74
C PRO A 133 -5.34 -5.55 8.94
N ILE A 134 -5.32 -4.44 8.21
CA ILE A 134 -6.37 -3.41 8.26
C ILE A 134 -7.69 -3.96 7.73
N LEU A 135 -7.66 -4.64 6.58
CA LEU A 135 -8.85 -5.29 6.02
C LEU A 135 -9.37 -6.41 6.92
N THR A 136 -8.48 -7.17 7.56
CA THR A 136 -8.87 -8.19 8.55
C THR A 136 -9.64 -7.56 9.69
N LYS A 137 -9.14 -6.46 10.25
CA LYS A 137 -9.82 -5.72 11.32
C LYS A 137 -11.16 -5.16 10.86
N ALA A 138 -11.22 -4.59 9.66
CA ALA A 138 -12.47 -4.06 9.09
C ALA A 138 -13.54 -5.15 8.94
N ILE A 139 -13.18 -6.35 8.47
CA ILE A 139 -14.08 -7.50 8.35
C ILE A 139 -14.57 -7.96 9.73
N GLN A 140 -13.70 -8.01 10.74
CA GLN A 140 -14.08 -8.37 12.11
C GLN A 140 -15.09 -7.38 12.71
N GLU A 141 -14.88 -6.07 12.51
CA GLU A 141 -15.80 -5.04 12.97
C GLU A 141 -17.14 -5.11 12.20
N GLN A 142 -17.10 -5.33 10.90
CA GLN A 142 -18.30 -5.51 10.08
C GLN A 142 -19.10 -6.76 10.54
N GLN A 143 -18.42 -7.87 10.87
CA GLN A 143 -19.07 -9.07 11.38
C GLN A 143 -19.78 -8.81 12.71
N THR A 144 -19.14 -8.06 13.60
CA THR A 144 -19.75 -7.66 14.89
C THR A 144 -21.05 -6.87 14.69
N ILE A 145 -21.05 -5.93 13.73
CA ILE A 145 -22.27 -5.15 13.39
C ILE A 145 -23.37 -6.05 12.83
N ILE A 146 -23.02 -7.01 11.97
CA ILE A 146 -23.96 -7.97 11.39
C ILE A 146 -24.60 -8.84 12.48
N ASP A 147 -23.81 -9.32 13.44
CA ASP A 147 -24.32 -10.17 14.53
C ASP A 147 -25.23 -9.40 15.48
N ASP A 148 -24.93 -8.12 15.77
CA ASP A 148 -25.83 -7.23 16.52
C ASP A 148 -27.16 -7.02 15.78
N LEU A 149 -27.11 -6.72 14.48
CA LEU A 149 -28.32 -6.54 13.68
C LEU A 149 -29.19 -7.81 13.62
N LYS A 150 -28.58 -8.99 13.49
CA LYS A 150 -29.31 -10.26 13.53
C LYS A 150 -30.02 -10.46 14.88
N SER A 151 -29.32 -10.23 15.97
CA SER A 151 -29.91 -10.36 17.32
C SER A 151 -31.08 -9.40 17.53
N ARG A 152 -30.98 -8.17 17.02
CA ARG A 152 -32.06 -7.18 17.10
C ARG A 152 -33.26 -7.59 16.24
N LEU A 153 -33.04 -8.15 15.06
CA LEU A 153 -34.10 -8.67 14.18
C LEU A 153 -34.85 -9.84 14.86
N GLU A 154 -34.12 -10.82 15.39
CA GLU A 154 -34.70 -11.94 16.13
C GLU A 154 -35.56 -11.48 17.31
N THR A 155 -35.12 -10.42 18.01
CA THR A 155 -35.90 -9.85 19.12
C THR A 155 -37.21 -9.21 18.64
N LEU A 156 -37.19 -8.54 17.46
CA LEU A 156 -38.38 -7.92 16.91
C LEU A 156 -39.38 -8.95 16.34
N GLU A 157 -38.88 -10.02 15.73
CA GLU A 157 -39.71 -11.09 15.16
C GLU A 157 -40.42 -11.93 16.23
N ASN A 158 -39.89 -11.95 17.45
CA ASN A 158 -40.47 -12.68 18.62
C ASN A 158 -41.40 -11.83 19.48
N GLN A 159 -41.73 -10.59 19.07
CA GLN A 159 -42.71 -9.71 19.74
C GLN A 159 -44.07 -9.81 19.09
#